data_37425c9e779bf5456b7daa9c8baa34eb
#
_entry.id   37425c9e779bf5456b7daa9c8baa34eb
#
_cell.length_a   1.000
_cell.length_b   1.000
_cell.length_c   1.000
_cell.angle_alpha   90.00
_cell.angle_beta   90.00
_cell.angle_gamma   90.00
#
_symmetry.space_group_name_H-M   'P 1'
#
loop_
_entity.id
_entity.type
_entity.pdbx_description
1 polymer ?
#
loop_
_entity_poly.entity_id
_entity_poly.type
_entity_poly.pdbx_seq_one_letter_code
_entity_poly.pdbx_strand_id
1 'polypeptide(L)'
;MMVAEVMKMIVTFCGHSQLDHKEAVKTWLTDVTKRLIFQGATTFYLGGYGEFDSLAASVLREHKKRYPQVELVLVLAYFPSAKDTSGYDATLYPPLETVPRRFAICCRNRWMVNAADVVVSCVLHDWGGAASTLRYAKQKKKKVVSFPLEEGR
;
A
#
# COMPACT_ATOMS: atom_id res chain seq x y z
N MET A 1 25.43 -24.16 12.43
CA MET A 1 25.34 -22.69 12.38
C MET A 1 23.92 -22.27 12.05
N MET A 2 23.30 -21.57 12.97
CA MET A 2 21.93 -21.10 12.74
C MET A 2 21.95 -19.83 11.90
N VAL A 3 21.32 -19.86 10.74
CA VAL A 3 21.08 -18.67 9.95
C VAL A 3 19.83 -18.01 10.51
N ALA A 4 19.94 -16.80 11.00
CA ALA A 4 18.78 -16.06 11.44
C ALA A 4 17.85 -15.82 10.24
N GLU A 5 16.61 -16.25 10.35
CA GLU A 5 15.59 -15.90 9.35
C GLU A 5 15.40 -14.38 9.37
N VAL A 6 15.62 -13.76 8.22
CA VAL A 6 15.29 -12.35 8.04
C VAL A 6 13.80 -12.25 7.87
N MET A 7 13.12 -11.77 8.91
CA MET A 7 11.68 -11.52 8.81
C MET A 7 11.45 -10.35 7.87
N LYS A 8 10.78 -10.62 6.74
CA LYS A 8 10.43 -9.60 5.76
C LYS A 8 9.23 -8.81 6.28
N MET A 9 9.40 -7.52 6.44
CA MET A 9 8.29 -6.63 6.75
C MET A 9 7.56 -6.28 5.46
N ILE A 10 6.24 -6.45 5.47
CA ILE A 10 5.36 -6.14 4.35
C ILE A 10 4.57 -4.89 4.70
N VAL A 11 4.55 -3.95 3.76
CA VAL A 11 3.84 -2.67 3.88
C VAL A 11 2.81 -2.58 2.76
N THR A 12 1.61 -2.12 3.10
CA THR A 12 0.60 -1.78 2.10
C THR A 12 0.10 -0.35 2.28
N PHE A 13 -0.67 0.13 1.32
CA PHE A 13 -1.09 1.53 1.24
C PHE A 13 -2.61 1.61 1.12
N CYS A 14 -3.17 2.66 1.70
CA CYS A 14 -4.61 2.90 1.70
C CYS A 14 -4.85 4.39 1.61
N GLY A 15 -5.38 4.87 0.49
CA GLY A 15 -5.61 6.29 0.30
C GLY A 15 -6.61 6.58 -0.81
N HIS A 16 -7.02 7.82 -0.88
CA HIS A 16 -8.05 8.25 -1.81
C HIS A 16 -7.56 8.22 -3.27
N SER A 17 -8.51 8.01 -4.19
CA SER A 17 -8.25 8.02 -5.62
C SER A 17 -7.90 9.43 -6.12
N GLN A 18 -8.34 10.47 -5.42
CA GLN A 18 -8.01 11.86 -5.74
C GLN A 18 -7.37 12.51 -4.52
N LEU A 19 -6.24 13.17 -4.74
CA LEU A 19 -5.49 13.86 -3.69
C LEU A 19 -5.44 15.35 -3.98
N ASP A 20 -5.74 16.16 -2.97
CA ASP A 20 -5.59 17.61 -3.07
C ASP A 20 -4.17 17.99 -2.70
N HIS A 21 -3.57 17.76 -1.71
CA HIS A 21 -2.25 18.23 -1.29
C HIS A 21 -1.13 17.27 -1.68
N LYS A 22 -0.96 17.03 -2.98
CA LYS A 22 -0.02 16.02 -3.50
C LYS A 22 1.42 16.23 -3.04
N GLU A 23 1.90 17.47 -3.03
CA GLU A 23 3.28 17.75 -2.63
C GLU A 23 3.53 17.44 -1.15
N ALA A 24 2.59 17.84 -0.28
CA ALA A 24 2.68 17.54 1.15
C ALA A 24 2.63 16.03 1.39
N VAL A 25 1.73 15.33 0.70
CA VAL A 25 1.60 13.88 0.81
C VAL A 25 2.86 13.19 0.30
N LYS A 26 3.42 13.64 -0.81
CA LYS A 26 4.66 13.10 -1.37
C LYS A 26 5.83 13.23 -0.41
N THR A 27 6.00 14.41 0.19
CA THR A 27 7.06 14.66 1.17
C THR A 27 6.91 13.73 2.37
N TRP A 28 5.69 13.62 2.87
CA TRP A 28 5.39 12.73 3.99
C TRP A 28 5.63 11.26 3.63
N LEU A 29 5.15 10.80 2.46
CA LEU A 29 5.37 9.42 2.00
C LEU A 29 6.84 9.10 1.85
N THR A 30 7.61 10.02 1.30
CA THR A 30 9.06 9.83 1.12
C THR A 30 9.73 9.56 2.48
N ASP A 31 9.38 10.33 3.48
CA ASP A 31 9.94 10.19 4.83
C ASP A 31 9.47 8.90 5.51
N VAL A 32 8.16 8.64 5.50
CA VAL A 32 7.58 7.46 6.16
C VAL A 32 8.11 6.17 5.55
N THR A 33 8.12 6.07 4.23
CA THR A 33 8.58 4.84 3.57
C THR A 33 10.07 4.63 3.76
N LYS A 34 10.87 5.69 3.78
CA LYS A 34 12.29 5.60 4.09
C LYS A 34 12.51 5.03 5.50
N ARG A 35 11.76 5.53 6.49
CA ARG A 35 11.85 5.03 7.86
C ARG A 35 11.48 3.55 7.92
N LEU A 36 10.42 3.14 7.21
CA LEU A 36 10.01 1.74 7.18
C LEU A 36 11.08 0.85 6.54
N ILE A 37 11.71 1.32 5.47
CA ILE A 37 12.83 0.60 4.85
C ILE A 37 13.96 0.39 5.85
N PHE A 38 14.32 1.40 6.63
CA PHE A 38 15.35 1.28 7.65
C PHE A 38 14.94 0.37 8.82
N GLN A 39 13.63 0.18 9.03
CA GLN A 39 13.10 -0.75 10.03
C GLN A 39 12.99 -2.18 9.52
N GLY A 40 13.34 -2.43 8.25
CA GLY A 40 13.35 -3.75 7.67
C GLY A 40 12.27 -4.02 6.63
N ALA A 41 11.51 -3.00 6.20
CA ALA A 41 10.51 -3.16 5.15
C ALA A 41 11.20 -3.46 3.82
N THR A 42 10.78 -4.55 3.17
CA THR A 42 11.33 -4.97 1.89
C THR A 42 10.27 -5.11 0.82
N THR A 43 9.06 -5.49 1.18
CA THR A 43 7.97 -5.78 0.24
C THR A 43 6.84 -4.77 0.43
N PHE A 44 6.44 -4.15 -0.67
CA PHE A 44 5.40 -3.13 -0.68
C PHE A 44 4.29 -3.55 -1.64
N TYR A 45 3.09 -3.74 -1.09
CA TYR A 45 1.91 -4.14 -1.85
C TYR A 45 1.11 -2.92 -2.27
N LEU A 46 0.85 -2.81 -3.56
CA LEU A 46 0.11 -1.71 -4.18
C LEU A 46 -1.03 -2.27 -5.03
N GLY A 47 -2.16 -1.59 -5.01
CA GLY A 47 -3.32 -2.00 -5.81
C GLY A 47 -3.35 -1.39 -7.21
N GLY A 48 -2.58 -0.34 -7.43
CA GLY A 48 -2.48 0.31 -8.73
C GLY A 48 -3.67 1.17 -9.11
N TYR A 49 -4.52 1.55 -8.16
CA TYR A 49 -5.68 2.41 -8.40
C TYR A 49 -5.57 3.70 -7.60
N GLY A 50 -5.79 4.82 -8.29
CA GLY A 50 -5.90 6.12 -7.66
C GLY A 50 -4.59 6.85 -7.47
N GLU A 51 -4.69 8.12 -7.12
CA GLU A 51 -3.54 9.02 -7.04
C GLU A 51 -2.61 8.71 -5.88
N PHE A 52 -3.17 8.29 -4.74
CA PHE A 52 -2.32 7.94 -3.58
C PHE A 52 -1.43 6.73 -3.91
N ASP A 53 -1.99 5.69 -4.50
CA ASP A 53 -1.24 4.50 -4.90
C ASP A 53 -0.16 4.84 -5.95
N SER A 54 -0.50 5.65 -6.94
CA SER A 54 0.46 6.10 -7.96
C SER A 54 1.61 6.89 -7.34
N LEU A 55 1.29 7.74 -6.39
CA LEU A 55 2.29 8.54 -5.69
C LEU A 55 3.20 7.66 -4.84
N ALA A 56 2.63 6.71 -4.12
CA ALA A 56 3.39 5.75 -3.33
C ALA A 56 4.34 4.92 -4.21
N ALA A 57 3.86 4.44 -5.36
CA ALA A 57 4.69 3.70 -6.30
C ALA A 57 5.86 4.55 -6.81
N SER A 58 5.60 5.81 -7.14
CA SER A 58 6.62 6.74 -7.60
C SER A 58 7.71 6.96 -6.53
N VAL A 59 7.30 7.18 -5.30
CA VAL A 59 8.22 7.36 -4.16
C VAL A 59 9.08 6.10 -3.96
N LEU A 60 8.46 4.93 -4.01
CA LEU A 60 9.15 3.65 -3.81
C LEU A 60 10.16 3.38 -4.93
N ARG A 61 9.84 3.71 -6.17
CA ARG A 61 10.79 3.56 -7.28
C ARG A 61 12.01 4.44 -7.09
N GLU A 62 11.82 5.63 -6.56
CA GLU A 62 12.92 6.53 -6.22
C GLU A 62 13.80 5.93 -5.10
N HIS A 63 13.17 5.40 -4.06
CA HIS A 63 13.90 4.72 -2.97
C HIS A 63 14.67 3.50 -3.47
N LYS A 64 14.12 2.77 -4.42
CA LYS A 64 14.76 1.54 -4.93
C LYS A 64 16.11 1.82 -5.56
N LYS A 65 16.33 3.01 -6.09
CA LYS A 65 17.64 3.39 -6.67
C LYS A 65 18.75 3.35 -5.62
N ARG A 66 18.43 3.65 -4.35
CA ARG A 66 19.40 3.61 -3.24
C ARG A 66 19.27 2.35 -2.39
N TYR A 67 18.08 1.75 -2.34
CA TYR A 67 17.77 0.58 -1.51
C TYR A 67 17.25 -0.52 -2.43
N PRO A 68 18.16 -1.25 -3.12
CA PRO A 68 17.75 -2.22 -4.15
C PRO A 68 16.96 -3.41 -3.62
N GLN A 69 16.94 -3.62 -2.30
CA GLN A 69 16.14 -4.67 -1.67
C GLN A 69 14.64 -4.35 -1.67
N VAL A 70 14.26 -3.12 -1.99
CA VAL A 70 12.84 -2.71 -2.07
C VAL A 70 12.17 -3.42 -3.25
N GLU A 71 11.05 -4.08 -2.97
CA GLU A 71 10.27 -4.79 -3.97
C GLU A 71 8.84 -4.21 -4.02
N LEU A 72 8.45 -3.73 -5.20
CA LEU A 72 7.10 -3.25 -5.47
C LEU A 72 6.29 -4.39 -6.09
N VAL A 73 5.22 -4.81 -5.41
CA VAL A 73 4.34 -5.87 -5.89
C VAL A 73 2.98 -5.28 -6.21
N LEU A 74 2.55 -5.41 -7.46
CA LEU A 74 1.20 -5.02 -7.87
C LEU A 74 0.25 -6.17 -7.56
N VAL A 75 -0.69 -5.94 -6.65
CA VAL A 75 -1.69 -6.93 -6.27
C VAL A 75 -2.94 -6.70 -7.10
N LEU A 76 -3.28 -7.68 -7.91
CA LEU A 76 -4.35 -7.58 -8.91
C LEU A 76 -5.70 -7.94 -8.29
N ALA A 77 -6.73 -7.14 -8.63
CA ALA A 77 -8.11 -7.45 -8.26
C ALA A 77 -8.78 -8.36 -9.30
N TYR A 78 -8.27 -8.35 -10.53
CA TYR A 78 -8.82 -9.10 -11.66
C TYR A 78 -7.72 -9.86 -12.39
N PHE A 79 -8.06 -11.02 -12.92
CA PHE A 79 -7.14 -11.80 -13.77
C PHE A 79 -7.93 -12.47 -14.89
N PRO A 80 -7.53 -12.29 -16.17
CA PRO A 80 -6.41 -11.45 -16.62
C PRO A 80 -6.67 -9.96 -16.37
N SER A 81 -5.61 -9.18 -16.24
CA SER A 81 -5.68 -7.75 -15.95
C SER A 81 -5.22 -6.93 -17.15
N ALA A 82 -5.93 -5.83 -17.41
CA ALA A 82 -5.53 -4.86 -18.44
C ALA A 82 -4.53 -3.81 -17.89
N LYS A 83 -4.12 -3.92 -16.62
CA LYS A 83 -3.21 -2.95 -16.02
C LYS A 83 -1.80 -3.06 -16.59
N ASP A 84 -1.17 -1.90 -16.74
CA ASP A 84 0.24 -1.83 -17.05
C ASP A 84 1.04 -2.26 -15.81
N THR A 85 1.80 -3.33 -15.95
CA THR A 85 2.61 -3.88 -14.86
C THR A 85 4.06 -3.39 -14.91
N SER A 86 4.42 -2.56 -15.88
CA SER A 86 5.75 -1.97 -15.94
C SER A 86 6.00 -1.09 -14.70
N GLY A 87 7.22 -1.08 -14.22
CA GLY A 87 7.57 -0.34 -13.01
C GLY A 87 7.26 -1.06 -11.70
N TYR A 88 6.71 -2.27 -11.76
CA TYR A 88 6.57 -3.15 -10.60
C TYR A 88 7.50 -4.35 -10.76
N ASP A 89 8.01 -4.86 -9.63
CA ASP A 89 8.94 -5.99 -9.65
C ASP A 89 8.23 -7.32 -9.83
N ALA A 90 6.99 -7.40 -9.35
CA ALA A 90 6.18 -8.61 -9.43
C ALA A 90 4.70 -8.26 -9.44
N THR A 91 3.89 -9.20 -9.88
CA THR A 91 2.43 -9.13 -9.75
C THR A 91 1.96 -10.32 -8.91
N LEU A 92 0.86 -10.13 -8.19
CA LEU A 92 0.24 -11.17 -7.39
C LEU A 92 -1.27 -11.09 -7.56
N TYR A 93 -1.90 -12.22 -7.85
CA TYR A 93 -3.35 -12.32 -7.90
C TYR A 93 -3.82 -13.14 -6.71
N PRO A 94 -4.49 -12.53 -5.71
CA PRO A 94 -5.04 -13.27 -4.58
C PRO A 94 -6.13 -14.25 -5.04
N PRO A 95 -6.52 -15.22 -4.19
CA PRO A 95 -7.55 -16.18 -4.58
C PRO A 95 -8.95 -15.53 -4.62
N LEU A 96 -9.22 -14.76 -5.67
CA LEU A 96 -10.44 -13.99 -5.85
C LEU A 96 -11.35 -14.55 -6.95
N GLU A 97 -11.07 -15.74 -7.50
CA GLU A 97 -11.78 -16.30 -8.63
C GLU A 97 -13.27 -16.49 -8.39
N THR A 98 -13.65 -16.77 -7.15
CA THR A 98 -15.04 -16.99 -6.77
C THR A 98 -15.73 -15.74 -6.26
N VAL A 99 -15.00 -14.62 -6.15
CA VAL A 99 -15.54 -13.36 -5.65
C VAL A 99 -16.28 -12.65 -6.79
N PRO A 100 -17.51 -12.19 -6.57
CA PRO A 100 -18.21 -11.39 -7.58
C PRO A 100 -17.37 -10.17 -7.98
N ARG A 101 -17.34 -9.88 -9.29
CA ARG A 101 -16.49 -8.84 -9.86
C ARG A 101 -16.64 -7.49 -9.15
N ARG A 102 -17.86 -7.14 -8.76
CA ARG A 102 -18.14 -5.87 -8.07
C ARG A 102 -17.50 -5.77 -6.69
N PHE A 103 -17.09 -6.88 -6.09
CA PHE A 103 -16.44 -6.91 -4.77
C PHE A 103 -14.94 -7.20 -4.84
N ALA A 104 -14.40 -7.38 -6.03
CA ALA A 104 -13.01 -7.82 -6.21
C ALA A 104 -12.01 -6.81 -5.65
N ILE A 105 -12.21 -5.51 -5.89
CA ILE A 105 -11.31 -4.47 -5.39
C ILE A 105 -11.35 -4.42 -3.86
N CYS A 106 -12.53 -4.47 -3.28
CA CYS A 106 -12.68 -4.49 -1.82
C CYS A 106 -12.00 -5.71 -1.19
N CYS A 107 -12.20 -6.87 -1.76
CA CYS A 107 -11.59 -8.11 -1.28
C CYS A 107 -10.07 -8.10 -1.46
N ARG A 108 -9.56 -7.57 -2.58
CA ARG A 108 -8.14 -7.39 -2.82
C ARG A 108 -7.52 -6.46 -1.77
N ASN A 109 -8.19 -5.35 -1.47
CA ASN A 109 -7.71 -4.41 -0.47
C ASN A 109 -7.63 -5.06 0.92
N ARG A 110 -8.64 -5.83 1.29
CA ARG A 110 -8.62 -6.57 2.57
C ARG A 110 -7.53 -7.63 2.60
N TRP A 111 -7.31 -8.30 1.47
CA TRP A 111 -6.23 -9.27 1.37
C TRP A 111 -4.87 -8.61 1.62
N MET A 112 -4.63 -7.44 1.03
CA MET A 112 -3.40 -6.69 1.24
C MET A 112 -3.22 -6.30 2.71
N VAL A 113 -4.28 -5.82 3.35
CA VAL A 113 -4.25 -5.47 4.78
C VAL A 113 -3.90 -6.69 5.62
N ASN A 114 -4.54 -7.82 5.36
CA ASN A 114 -4.30 -9.06 6.12
C ASN A 114 -2.85 -9.55 5.96
N ALA A 115 -2.27 -9.38 4.80
CA ALA A 115 -0.90 -9.82 4.51
C ALA A 115 0.16 -8.85 5.05
N ALA A 116 -0.20 -7.61 5.32
CA ALA A 116 0.75 -6.56 5.68
C ALA A 116 1.04 -6.53 7.17
N ASP A 117 2.23 -6.06 7.50
CA ASP A 117 2.64 -5.74 8.88
C ASP A 117 2.30 -4.28 9.21
N VAL A 118 2.37 -3.40 8.21
CA VAL A 118 2.12 -1.97 8.37
C VAL A 118 1.22 -1.49 7.23
N VAL A 119 0.24 -0.66 7.58
CA VAL A 119 -0.63 0.02 6.62
C VAL A 119 -0.32 1.52 6.66
N VAL A 120 0.11 2.06 5.54
CA VAL A 120 0.37 3.50 5.38
C VAL A 120 -0.88 4.11 4.74
N SER A 121 -1.50 5.06 5.43
CA SER A 121 -2.80 5.58 5.00
C SER A 121 -2.80 7.09 4.81
N CYS A 122 -3.58 7.53 3.82
CA CYS A 122 -3.94 8.94 3.62
C CYS A 122 -5.44 9.01 3.39
N VAL A 123 -6.20 9.04 4.47
CA VAL A 123 -7.66 9.04 4.45
C VAL A 123 -8.14 10.30 5.14
N LEU A 124 -8.71 11.23 4.37
CA LEU A 124 -9.07 12.57 4.82
C LEU A 124 -10.57 12.74 5.05
N HIS A 125 -11.37 11.75 4.68
CA HIS A 125 -12.82 11.71 4.95
C HIS A 125 -13.25 10.28 5.30
N ASP A 126 -14.43 10.14 5.90
CA ASP A 126 -14.88 8.88 6.50
C ASP A 126 -15.75 8.00 5.58
N TRP A 127 -15.79 8.32 4.29
CA TRP A 127 -16.57 7.58 3.31
C TRP A 127 -15.69 7.11 2.15
N GLY A 128 -16.18 6.11 1.41
CA GLY A 128 -15.49 5.55 0.25
C GLY A 128 -14.61 4.36 0.58
N GLY A 129 -13.99 3.81 -0.46
CA GLY A 129 -13.19 2.58 -0.38
C GLY A 129 -11.97 2.70 0.52
N ALA A 130 -11.27 3.83 0.47
CA ALA A 130 -10.08 4.05 1.31
C ALA A 130 -10.45 4.09 2.79
N ALA A 131 -11.53 4.80 3.14
CA ALA A 131 -12.01 4.87 4.52
C ALA A 131 -12.45 3.48 5.02
N SER A 132 -13.13 2.71 4.17
CA SER A 132 -13.54 1.34 4.49
C SER A 132 -12.34 0.43 4.76
N THR A 133 -11.32 0.53 3.93
CA THR A 133 -10.09 -0.26 4.08
C THR A 133 -9.34 0.13 5.35
N LEU A 134 -9.28 1.42 5.66
CA LEU A 134 -8.64 1.89 6.90
C LEU A 134 -9.37 1.36 8.14
N ARG A 135 -10.71 1.40 8.14
CA ARG A 135 -11.50 0.82 9.24
C ARG A 135 -11.20 -0.67 9.40
N TYR A 136 -11.10 -1.39 8.30
CA TYR A 136 -10.74 -2.81 8.32
C TYR A 136 -9.37 -3.04 8.94
N ALA A 137 -8.37 -2.24 8.56
CA ALA A 137 -7.01 -2.33 9.10
C ALA A 137 -7.01 -2.13 10.62
N LYS A 138 -7.74 -1.13 11.10
CA LYS A 138 -7.89 -0.85 12.54
C LYS A 138 -8.61 -1.98 13.25
N GLN A 139 -9.65 -2.52 12.65
CA GLN A 139 -10.40 -3.66 13.20
C GLN A 139 -9.49 -4.88 13.34
N LYS A 140 -8.59 -5.09 12.41
CA LYS A 140 -7.61 -6.19 12.44
C LYS A 140 -6.40 -5.88 13.32
N LYS A 141 -6.38 -4.72 13.98
CA LYS A 141 -5.31 -4.28 14.88
C LYS A 141 -3.95 -4.21 14.20
N LYS A 142 -3.94 -3.84 12.93
CA LYS A 142 -2.70 -3.63 12.19
C LYS A 142 -2.05 -2.32 12.63
N LYS A 143 -0.72 -2.26 12.53
CA LYS A 143 -0.01 -1.00 12.72
C LYS A 143 -0.36 -0.08 11.55
N VAL A 144 -0.90 1.08 11.86
CA VAL A 144 -1.32 2.07 10.86
C VAL A 144 -0.49 3.34 11.05
N VAL A 145 0.10 3.81 9.95
CA VAL A 145 0.79 5.11 9.90
C VAL A 145 -0.01 6.02 8.99
N SER A 146 -0.64 7.03 9.55
CA SER A 146 -1.57 7.90 8.83
C SER A 146 -0.96 9.26 8.54
N PHE A 147 -1.30 9.80 7.35
CA PHE A 147 -0.99 11.19 7.03
C PHE A 147 -1.67 12.09 8.06
N PRO A 148 -0.93 13.05 8.67
CA PRO A 148 -1.49 13.87 9.74
C PRO A 148 -2.61 14.76 9.23
N LEU A 149 -3.77 14.72 9.91
CA LEU A 149 -4.84 15.68 9.70
C LEU A 149 -4.47 16.97 10.42
N GLU A 150 -4.72 18.13 9.77
CA GLU A 150 -4.57 19.40 10.44
C GLU A 150 -5.71 19.56 11.44
N GLU A 151 -5.37 19.61 12.73
CA GLU A 151 -6.36 19.82 13.78
C GLU A 151 -6.70 21.32 13.89
N GLY A 152 -7.95 21.61 14.25
CA GLY A 152 -8.38 22.96 14.58
C GLY A 152 -8.79 23.84 13.40
N ARG A 153 -9.12 23.23 12.27
CA ARG A 153 -9.58 23.99 11.11
C ARG A 153 -10.92 23.51 10.57
#